data_3bcaadebd6c65c932bc696a6b56ea63a
#
_entry.id   3bcaadebd6c65c932bc696a6b56ea63a
#
_cell.length_a   1.000
_cell.length_b   1.000
_cell.length_c   1.000
_cell.angle_alpha   90.00
_cell.angle_beta   90.00
_cell.angle_gamma   90.00
#
_symmetry.space_group_name_H-M   'P 1'
#
loop_
_entity.id
_entity.type
_entity.pdbx_description
1 polymer ?
#
loop_
_entity_poly.entity_id
_entity_poly.type
_entity_poly.pdbx_seq_one_letter_code
_entity_poly.pdbx_strand_id
1 'polypeptide(L)'
;MKEQGQRKKGKGYIRAAMLAVLTLVLAKTVIGVGENAVETALVGYGDVKISESTVGVIVRKEAVIKAPISGSIIYAAKENQRIPVGTKLLEMKKETINEELTGKYDEINQRLQALQSADSSRAVPAEIERSIKEGLENIAFLLNEGNLAAAYSQKERLNREINISLAASTTGLEREELLRQKEELDNIIEGGIKAEFAPFSGVPVYTLDGYEELLHPENLEEVVPSKVAPAKAKKVDLTGELEAGQPVMKVVANHEWYAVCSLSEGFAEGLGKGSVVYLEVSEEQTHSVRAVVRDKIEQEEGPVVVFEAKDYFPGLYEARNVEMTVVKGKYSGLVVPLSAITEKDGEYLVEVLDADKTITKKVLL
;
A
#
# COMPACT_ATOMS: atom_id res chain seq x y z
N MET A 1 48.75 -79.95 73.29
CA MET A 1 49.58 -79.09 72.42
C MET A 1 48.71 -78.57 71.32
N LYS A 2 48.29 -77.32 71.37
CA LYS A 2 47.56 -76.59 70.33
C LYS A 2 48.09 -75.17 70.22
N GLU A 3 48.78 -74.86 69.17
CA GLU A 3 49.19 -73.48 68.84
C GLU A 3 48.04 -72.72 68.21
N GLN A 4 47.82 -71.56 68.79
CA GLN A 4 46.82 -70.66 68.30
C GLN A 4 47.42 -69.63 67.27
N GLY A 5 46.94 -69.65 66.03
CA GLY A 5 47.37 -68.70 65.04
C GLY A 5 46.68 -67.30 65.20
N GLN A 6 47.47 -66.28 65.47
CA GLN A 6 47.06 -64.92 65.52
C GLN A 6 46.72 -64.37 64.08
N ARG A 7 45.46 -64.04 63.80
CA ARG A 7 45.03 -63.38 62.58
C ARG A 7 45.45 -61.92 62.57
N LYS A 8 46.26 -61.52 61.62
CA LYS A 8 46.64 -60.14 61.35
C LYS A 8 45.39 -59.36 60.77
N LYS A 9 44.63 -58.68 61.63
CA LYS A 9 43.45 -57.83 61.23
C LYS A 9 43.83 -56.39 60.87
N GLY A 10 45.10 -55.98 60.86
CA GLY A 10 45.47 -54.54 60.73
C GLY A 10 45.63 -54.04 59.30
N LYS A 11 45.81 -54.87 58.28
CA LYS A 11 46.05 -54.33 56.90
C LYS A 11 44.82 -53.95 56.10
N GLY A 12 43.61 -54.40 56.47
CA GLY A 12 42.36 -54.07 55.79
C GLY A 12 41.86 -52.61 56.04
N TYR A 13 41.99 -52.19 57.31
CA TYR A 13 41.53 -50.83 57.69
C TYR A 13 42.44 -49.73 57.09
N ILE A 14 43.72 -49.95 56.97
CA ILE A 14 44.68 -49.00 56.37
C ILE A 14 44.39 -48.84 54.86
N ARG A 15 44.07 -49.95 54.17
CA ARG A 15 43.65 -49.88 52.75
C ARG A 15 42.29 -49.21 52.55
N ALA A 16 41.34 -49.42 53.41
CA ALA A 16 40.06 -48.79 53.38
C ALA A 16 40.19 -47.28 53.69
N ALA A 17 40.97 -46.88 54.68
CA ALA A 17 41.27 -45.50 54.99
C ALA A 17 42.01 -44.77 53.86
N MET A 18 42.95 -45.45 53.20
CA MET A 18 43.71 -44.93 52.07
C MET A 18 42.80 -44.71 50.82
N LEU A 19 41.83 -45.61 50.58
CA LEU A 19 40.83 -45.51 49.52
C LEU A 19 39.83 -44.36 49.82
N ALA A 20 39.39 -44.20 51.06
CA ALA A 20 38.55 -43.13 51.50
C ALA A 20 39.22 -41.75 51.38
N VAL A 21 40.51 -41.64 51.70
CA VAL A 21 41.27 -40.40 51.48
C VAL A 21 41.44 -40.11 49.98
N LEU A 22 41.76 -41.17 49.20
CA LEU A 22 41.89 -41.00 47.74
C LEU A 22 40.57 -40.55 47.05
N THR A 23 39.42 -41.12 47.46
CA THR A 23 38.12 -40.72 46.97
C THR A 23 37.77 -39.30 47.42
N LEU A 24 38.12 -38.88 48.61
CA LEU A 24 37.92 -37.55 49.13
C LEU A 24 38.81 -36.53 48.42
N VAL A 25 40.03 -36.84 48.08
CA VAL A 25 40.91 -36.00 47.27
C VAL A 25 40.42 -35.89 45.84
N LEU A 26 39.99 -37.01 45.22
CA LEU A 26 39.42 -37.05 43.91
C LEU A 26 38.10 -36.25 43.88
N ALA A 27 37.23 -36.38 44.89
CA ALA A 27 36.01 -35.60 45.00
C ALA A 27 36.29 -34.08 45.12
N LYS A 28 37.29 -33.69 45.92
CA LYS A 28 37.71 -32.28 46.03
C LYS A 28 38.31 -31.73 44.75
N THR A 29 39.07 -32.52 44.00
CA THR A 29 39.64 -32.07 42.71
C THR A 29 38.54 -31.93 41.64
N VAL A 30 37.56 -32.85 41.60
CA VAL A 30 36.43 -32.75 40.67
C VAL A 30 35.49 -31.59 41.01
N ILE A 31 35.20 -31.33 42.28
CA ILE A 31 34.39 -30.21 42.75
C ILE A 31 35.14 -28.88 42.55
N GLY A 32 36.44 -28.83 42.83
CA GLY A 32 37.26 -27.61 42.67
C GLY A 32 37.52 -27.19 41.22
N VAL A 33 37.36 -28.09 40.24
CA VAL A 33 37.46 -27.74 38.81
C VAL A 33 36.16 -27.13 38.28
N GLY A 34 35.00 -27.37 38.95
CA GLY A 34 33.71 -26.85 38.53
C GLY A 34 33.40 -25.41 39.00
N GLU A 35 34.06 -24.92 40.06
CA GLU A 35 33.71 -23.64 40.68
C GLU A 35 34.40 -22.40 40.09
N ASN A 36 35.31 -22.56 39.14
CA ASN A 36 36.06 -21.42 38.54
C ASN A 36 36.11 -21.47 37.01
N ALA A 37 35.16 -22.11 36.37
CA ALA A 37 35.03 -21.97 34.92
C ALA A 37 34.39 -20.63 34.60
N VAL A 38 35.19 -19.60 34.39
CA VAL A 38 34.68 -18.34 33.83
C VAL A 38 34.24 -18.63 32.41
N GLU A 39 32.93 -18.55 32.21
CA GLU A 39 32.38 -18.68 30.86
C GLU A 39 32.81 -17.45 30.06
N THR A 40 33.53 -17.68 28.97
CA THR A 40 34.04 -16.61 28.11
C THR A 40 33.35 -16.66 26.76
N ALA A 41 32.95 -15.49 26.24
CA ALA A 41 32.42 -15.35 24.90
C ALA A 41 33.36 -14.50 24.03
N LEU A 42 33.51 -14.91 22.78
CA LEU A 42 34.27 -14.12 21.82
C LEU A 42 33.49 -12.85 21.45
N VAL A 43 34.16 -11.70 21.56
CA VAL A 43 33.61 -10.42 21.12
C VAL A 43 33.64 -10.39 19.60
N GLY A 44 32.47 -10.22 18.99
CA GLY A 44 32.28 -10.12 17.55
C GLY A 44 31.91 -8.73 17.11
N TYR A 45 32.08 -8.43 15.82
CA TYR A 45 31.46 -7.24 15.22
C TYR A 45 30.02 -7.57 14.87
N GLY A 46 29.08 -6.71 15.28
CA GLY A 46 27.67 -6.90 15.03
C GLY A 46 26.89 -5.60 15.04
N ASP A 47 25.62 -5.72 14.70
CA ASP A 47 24.65 -4.60 14.71
C ASP A 47 23.66 -4.79 15.87
N VAL A 48 23.46 -3.75 16.64
CA VAL A 48 22.40 -3.67 17.66
C VAL A 48 21.38 -2.65 17.19
N LYS A 49 20.11 -3.05 17.13
CA LYS A 49 19.00 -2.19 16.76
C LYS A 49 18.19 -1.81 18.00
N ILE A 50 17.87 -0.51 18.15
CA ILE A 50 16.86 -0.08 19.09
C ILE A 50 15.54 -0.10 18.32
N SER A 51 14.71 -1.08 18.60
CA SER A 51 13.49 -1.32 17.83
C SER A 51 12.37 -1.88 18.71
N GLU A 52 11.14 -1.65 18.28
CA GLU A 52 9.93 -2.21 18.87
C GLU A 52 9.01 -2.74 17.75
N SER A 53 8.46 -3.94 17.95
CA SER A 53 7.51 -4.54 17.01
C SER A 53 6.08 -4.21 17.42
N THR A 54 5.26 -3.82 16.44
CA THR A 54 3.88 -3.42 16.63
C THR A 54 3.04 -3.73 15.40
N VAL A 55 1.73 -3.60 15.52
CA VAL A 55 0.82 -3.57 14.38
C VAL A 55 0.50 -2.13 14.04
N GLY A 56 0.93 -1.68 12.88
CA GLY A 56 0.62 -0.34 12.37
C GLY A 56 -0.65 -0.34 11.52
N VAL A 57 -1.48 0.68 11.70
CA VAL A 57 -2.61 0.97 10.81
C VAL A 57 -2.13 1.86 9.69
N ILE A 58 -2.30 1.38 8.45
CA ILE A 58 -1.92 2.14 7.26
C ILE A 58 -3.05 3.09 6.87
N VAL A 59 -2.72 4.37 6.85
CA VAL A 59 -3.59 5.46 6.42
C VAL A 59 -3.01 6.13 5.19
N ARG A 60 -3.83 6.33 4.17
CA ARG A 60 -3.44 6.96 2.91
C ARG A 60 -4.63 7.67 2.29
N LYS A 61 -4.38 8.60 1.37
CA LYS A 61 -5.45 9.25 0.64
C LYS A 61 -6.04 8.25 -0.37
N GLU A 62 -7.31 7.92 -0.17
CA GLU A 62 -8.09 7.03 -1.02
C GLU A 62 -9.35 7.73 -1.50
N ALA A 63 -9.82 7.39 -2.70
CA ALA A 63 -11.12 7.81 -3.22
C ALA A 63 -11.86 6.60 -3.76
N VAL A 64 -13.04 6.33 -3.21
CA VAL A 64 -13.92 5.27 -3.70
C VAL A 64 -14.63 5.75 -4.96
N ILE A 65 -14.50 4.99 -6.02
CA ILE A 65 -15.20 5.21 -7.29
C ILE A 65 -16.42 4.31 -7.29
N LYS A 66 -17.59 4.95 -7.44
CA LYS A 66 -18.89 4.26 -7.43
C LYS A 66 -19.42 4.19 -8.86
N ALA A 67 -20.26 3.21 -9.12
CA ALA A 67 -20.95 3.06 -10.40
C ALA A 67 -21.84 4.29 -10.66
N PRO A 68 -21.63 5.05 -11.75
CA PRO A 68 -22.40 6.27 -12.01
C PRO A 68 -23.84 5.99 -12.44
N ILE A 69 -24.09 4.81 -12.97
CA ILE A 69 -25.40 4.31 -13.42
C ILE A 69 -25.52 2.81 -13.14
N SER A 70 -26.75 2.30 -13.11
CA SER A 70 -26.96 0.86 -13.14
C SER A 70 -26.74 0.32 -14.55
N GLY A 71 -26.01 -0.81 -14.65
CA GLY A 71 -25.70 -1.44 -15.93
C GLY A 71 -24.38 -2.21 -15.91
N SER A 72 -23.84 -2.47 -17.12
CA SER A 72 -22.62 -3.24 -17.30
C SER A 72 -21.40 -2.35 -17.58
N ILE A 73 -20.25 -2.83 -17.18
CA ILE A 73 -18.95 -2.17 -17.44
C ILE A 73 -18.52 -2.46 -18.88
N ILE A 74 -18.16 -1.41 -19.62
CA ILE A 74 -17.55 -1.52 -20.97
C ILE A 74 -16.06 -1.17 -20.95
N TYR A 75 -15.61 -0.44 -19.93
CA TYR A 75 -14.19 -0.15 -19.71
C TYR A 75 -13.90 -0.03 -18.22
N ALA A 76 -12.78 -0.61 -17.82
CA ALA A 76 -12.23 -0.42 -16.48
C ALA A 76 -10.69 -0.24 -16.58
N ALA A 77 -10.14 0.69 -15.78
CA ALA A 77 -8.71 0.94 -15.73
C ALA A 77 -7.94 -0.29 -15.20
N LYS A 78 -6.70 -0.46 -15.64
CA LYS A 78 -5.87 -1.58 -15.16
C LYS A 78 -5.51 -1.43 -13.69
N GLU A 79 -5.69 -2.52 -12.94
CA GLU A 79 -5.32 -2.61 -11.54
C GLU A 79 -3.80 -2.44 -11.35
N ASN A 80 -3.40 -1.80 -10.24
CA ASN A 80 -2.00 -1.60 -9.84
C ASN A 80 -1.12 -0.84 -10.83
N GLN A 81 -1.71 -0.12 -11.78
CA GLN A 81 -0.98 0.75 -12.70
C GLN A 81 -1.17 2.21 -12.32
N ARG A 82 -0.07 2.95 -12.12
CA ARG A 82 -0.15 4.38 -11.82
C ARG A 82 -0.79 5.16 -12.97
N ILE A 83 -1.76 6.00 -12.63
CA ILE A 83 -2.50 6.84 -13.57
C ILE A 83 -2.44 8.32 -13.14
N PRO A 84 -2.44 9.26 -14.11
CA PRO A 84 -2.61 10.69 -13.85
C PRO A 84 -4.05 11.05 -13.45
N VAL A 85 -4.21 12.23 -12.84
CA VAL A 85 -5.53 12.85 -12.63
C VAL A 85 -6.28 13.02 -13.95
N GLY A 86 -7.60 12.80 -13.93
CA GLY A 86 -8.45 12.92 -15.11
C GLY A 86 -8.40 11.71 -16.07
N THR A 87 -7.64 10.66 -15.74
CA THR A 87 -7.67 9.41 -16.51
C THR A 87 -9.03 8.73 -16.33
N LYS A 88 -9.60 8.22 -17.43
CA LYS A 88 -10.84 7.43 -17.38
C LYS A 88 -10.60 6.16 -16.55
N LEU A 89 -11.40 5.99 -15.50
CA LEU A 89 -11.35 4.85 -14.59
C LEU A 89 -12.35 3.77 -14.95
N LEU A 90 -13.55 4.19 -15.22
CA LEU A 90 -14.71 3.34 -15.43
C LEU A 90 -15.58 3.93 -16.53
N GLU A 91 -16.10 3.09 -17.38
CA GLU A 91 -17.16 3.45 -18.33
C GLU A 91 -18.24 2.38 -18.28
N MET A 92 -19.47 2.80 -18.11
CA MET A 92 -20.62 1.91 -17.95
C MET A 92 -21.71 2.24 -18.96
N LYS A 93 -22.45 1.21 -19.36
CA LYS A 93 -23.65 1.36 -20.17
C LYS A 93 -24.88 0.77 -19.46
N LYS A 94 -26.01 1.41 -19.64
CA LYS A 94 -27.31 0.89 -19.21
C LYS A 94 -27.70 -0.32 -20.08
N GLU A 95 -28.44 -1.26 -19.51
CA GLU A 95 -28.99 -2.40 -20.23
C GLU A 95 -29.88 -1.97 -21.41
N THR A 96 -30.53 -0.80 -21.32
CA THR A 96 -31.35 -0.22 -22.41
C THR A 96 -30.54 0.04 -23.70
N ILE A 97 -29.20 0.14 -23.61
CA ILE A 97 -28.32 0.23 -24.78
C ILE A 97 -27.93 -1.19 -25.21
N ASN A 98 -28.88 -1.85 -25.81
CA ASN A 98 -28.73 -3.20 -26.33
C ASN A 98 -28.29 -3.20 -27.83
N GLU A 99 -28.05 -4.40 -28.38
CA GLU A 99 -27.68 -4.55 -29.79
C GLU A 99 -28.75 -4.05 -30.76
N GLU A 100 -30.04 -4.09 -30.38
CA GLU A 100 -31.14 -3.60 -31.19
C GLU A 100 -31.08 -2.07 -31.37
N LEU A 101 -30.81 -1.34 -30.27
CA LEU A 101 -30.68 0.12 -30.30
C LEU A 101 -29.44 0.56 -31.09
N THR A 102 -28.32 -0.14 -30.89
CA THR A 102 -27.08 0.11 -31.65
C THR A 102 -27.28 -0.20 -33.14
N GLY A 103 -27.97 -1.30 -33.46
CA GLY A 103 -28.30 -1.65 -34.83
C GLY A 103 -29.19 -0.62 -35.51
N LYS A 104 -30.23 -0.09 -34.83
CA LYS A 104 -31.05 1.02 -35.33
C LYS A 104 -30.24 2.29 -35.59
N TYR A 105 -29.31 2.61 -34.67
CA TYR A 105 -28.43 3.75 -34.82
C TYR A 105 -27.53 3.62 -36.06
N ASP A 106 -26.93 2.46 -36.24
CA ASP A 106 -26.09 2.17 -37.42
C ASP A 106 -26.90 2.21 -38.73
N GLU A 107 -28.12 1.65 -38.74
CA GLU A 107 -29.00 1.70 -39.88
C GLU A 107 -29.35 3.13 -40.28
N ILE A 108 -29.71 3.98 -39.31
CA ILE A 108 -30.01 5.42 -39.54
C ILE A 108 -28.78 6.15 -40.08
N ASN A 109 -27.58 5.88 -39.54
CA ASN A 109 -26.35 6.50 -40.02
C ASN A 109 -26.02 6.06 -41.46
N GLN A 110 -26.21 4.79 -41.80
CA GLN A 110 -26.03 4.27 -43.16
C GLN A 110 -27.00 4.91 -44.13
N ARG A 111 -28.30 5.05 -43.75
CA ARG A 111 -29.32 5.71 -44.60
C ARG A 111 -29.00 7.20 -44.79
N LEU A 112 -28.59 7.90 -43.75
CA LEU A 112 -28.16 9.32 -43.84
C LEU A 112 -26.94 9.45 -44.75
N GLN A 113 -25.97 8.55 -44.65
CA GLN A 113 -24.77 8.55 -45.51
C GLN A 113 -25.10 8.25 -46.95
N ALA A 114 -26.05 7.35 -47.24
CA ALA A 114 -26.54 7.08 -48.59
C ALA A 114 -27.25 8.30 -49.20
N LEU A 115 -28.06 9.00 -48.42
CA LEU A 115 -28.69 10.27 -48.83
C LEU A 115 -27.65 11.37 -49.11
N GLN A 116 -26.59 11.45 -48.28
CA GLN A 116 -25.48 12.38 -48.50
C GLN A 116 -24.69 12.09 -49.78
N SER A 117 -24.43 10.82 -50.08
CA SER A 117 -23.71 10.44 -51.30
C SER A 117 -24.53 10.64 -52.57
N ALA A 118 -25.85 10.50 -52.50
CA ALA A 118 -26.77 10.82 -53.61
C ALA A 118 -26.85 12.32 -53.90
N ASP A 119 -26.66 13.16 -52.89
CA ASP A 119 -26.72 14.62 -53.00
C ASP A 119 -25.39 15.31 -53.34
N SER A 120 -24.27 14.55 -53.30
CA SER A 120 -22.92 15.05 -53.60
C SER A 120 -22.67 15.46 -55.04
N SER A 121 -23.65 15.29 -55.94
CA SER A 121 -23.65 15.88 -57.28
C SER A 121 -24.09 17.34 -57.33
N ARG A 122 -24.56 17.90 -56.21
CA ARG A 122 -24.91 19.36 -56.09
C ARG A 122 -23.79 20.06 -55.32
N ALA A 123 -23.21 21.11 -55.89
CA ALA A 123 -22.17 21.93 -55.30
C ALA A 123 -22.60 22.46 -53.95
N VAL A 124 -21.82 22.15 -52.90
CA VAL A 124 -21.96 22.71 -51.54
C VAL A 124 -21.83 24.23 -51.67
N PRO A 125 -22.75 25.06 -51.16
CA PRO A 125 -22.59 26.51 -51.17
C PRO A 125 -21.24 26.94 -50.57
N ALA A 126 -20.52 27.86 -51.22
CA ALA A 126 -19.17 28.26 -50.84
C ALA A 126 -19.05 28.76 -49.37
N GLU A 127 -20.18 29.26 -48.80
CA GLU A 127 -20.26 29.66 -47.38
C GLU A 127 -20.18 28.48 -46.41
N ILE A 128 -20.77 27.35 -46.74
CA ILE A 128 -20.74 26.14 -45.91
C ILE A 128 -19.34 25.53 -45.96
N GLU A 129 -18.72 25.50 -47.14
CA GLU A 129 -17.36 25.04 -47.32
C GLU A 129 -16.36 25.85 -46.47
N ARG A 130 -16.56 27.18 -46.44
CA ARG A 130 -15.74 28.09 -45.60
C ARG A 130 -15.97 27.83 -44.10
N SER A 131 -17.22 27.69 -43.63
CA SER A 131 -17.52 27.40 -42.22
C SER A 131 -16.94 26.06 -41.75
N ILE A 132 -16.98 25.02 -42.60
CA ILE A 132 -16.37 23.73 -42.32
C ILE A 132 -14.87 23.89 -42.17
N LYS A 133 -14.19 24.59 -43.11
CA LYS A 133 -12.75 24.82 -43.07
C LYS A 133 -12.32 25.57 -41.80
N GLU A 134 -12.99 26.68 -41.46
CA GLU A 134 -12.71 27.44 -40.24
C GLU A 134 -12.95 26.61 -38.97
N GLY A 135 -13.99 25.77 -38.95
CA GLY A 135 -14.27 24.85 -37.85
C GLY A 135 -13.20 23.81 -37.66
N LEU A 136 -12.67 23.22 -38.76
CA LEU A 136 -11.59 22.26 -38.75
C LEU A 136 -10.26 22.88 -38.28
N GLU A 137 -9.96 24.10 -38.77
CA GLU A 137 -8.75 24.84 -38.33
C GLU A 137 -8.81 25.16 -36.83
N ASN A 138 -9.98 25.52 -36.30
CA ASN A 138 -10.16 25.78 -34.88
C ASN A 138 -10.03 24.49 -34.03
N ILE A 139 -10.56 23.36 -34.49
CA ILE A 139 -10.34 22.06 -33.83
C ILE A 139 -8.87 21.70 -33.81
N ALA A 140 -8.15 21.87 -34.93
CA ALA A 140 -6.71 21.59 -35.00
C ALA A 140 -5.90 22.50 -34.05
N PHE A 141 -6.26 23.76 -33.95
CA PHE A 141 -5.67 24.71 -32.98
C PHE A 141 -5.88 24.25 -31.54
N LEU A 142 -7.11 23.89 -31.14
CA LEU A 142 -7.46 23.43 -29.79
C LEU A 142 -6.77 22.12 -29.43
N LEU A 143 -6.56 21.21 -30.40
CA LEU A 143 -5.79 19.99 -30.20
C LEU A 143 -4.31 20.27 -29.94
N ASN A 144 -3.71 21.24 -30.65
CA ASN A 144 -2.33 21.64 -30.46
C ASN A 144 -2.12 22.33 -29.09
N GLU A 145 -3.11 23.07 -28.62
CA GLU A 145 -3.12 23.67 -27.27
C GLU A 145 -3.37 22.62 -26.15
N GLY A 146 -3.62 21.35 -26.51
CA GLY A 146 -3.92 20.29 -25.54
C GLY A 146 -5.32 20.36 -24.91
N ASN A 147 -6.18 21.24 -25.41
CA ASN A 147 -7.53 21.43 -24.89
C ASN A 147 -8.54 20.48 -25.54
N LEU A 148 -8.46 19.19 -25.17
CA LEU A 148 -9.27 18.12 -25.73
C LEU A 148 -10.76 18.31 -25.51
N ALA A 149 -11.18 18.84 -24.36
CA ALA A 149 -12.57 19.06 -24.04
C ALA A 149 -13.21 20.13 -24.96
N ALA A 150 -12.49 21.23 -25.18
CA ALA A 150 -12.95 22.29 -26.11
C ALA A 150 -12.92 21.81 -27.57
N ALA A 151 -11.91 21.02 -27.97
CA ALA A 151 -11.84 20.43 -29.31
C ALA A 151 -13.01 19.48 -29.57
N TYR A 152 -13.36 18.64 -28.59
CA TYR A 152 -14.52 17.75 -28.68
C TYR A 152 -15.84 18.51 -28.78
N SER A 153 -16.02 19.51 -27.92
CA SER A 153 -17.21 20.39 -27.95
C SER A 153 -17.35 21.11 -29.30
N GLN A 154 -16.24 21.60 -29.86
CA GLN A 154 -16.23 22.27 -31.16
C GLN A 154 -16.54 21.31 -32.33
N LYS A 155 -16.00 20.06 -32.26
CA LYS A 155 -16.34 19.00 -33.21
C LYS A 155 -17.84 18.71 -33.22
N GLU A 156 -18.44 18.56 -32.04
CA GLU A 156 -19.88 18.31 -31.92
C GLU A 156 -20.74 19.50 -32.47
N ARG A 157 -20.28 20.73 -32.24
CA ARG A 157 -20.91 21.90 -32.81
C ARG A 157 -20.80 21.91 -34.33
N LEU A 158 -19.62 21.65 -34.88
CA LEU A 158 -19.40 21.59 -36.32
C LEU A 158 -20.25 20.49 -36.97
N ASN A 159 -20.35 19.32 -36.36
CA ASN A 159 -21.20 18.22 -36.84
C ASN A 159 -22.67 18.65 -36.86
N ARG A 160 -23.18 19.36 -35.85
CA ARG A 160 -24.54 19.88 -35.84
C ARG A 160 -24.75 20.90 -36.96
N GLU A 161 -23.84 21.84 -37.18
CA GLU A 161 -23.89 22.85 -38.25
C GLU A 161 -23.90 22.21 -39.63
N ILE A 162 -23.02 21.20 -39.86
CA ILE A 162 -22.99 20.43 -41.09
C ILE A 162 -24.32 19.71 -41.32
N ASN A 163 -24.87 19.04 -40.32
CA ASN A 163 -26.11 18.30 -40.45
C ASN A 163 -27.30 19.22 -40.70
N ILE A 164 -27.37 20.37 -40.04
CA ILE A 164 -28.43 21.40 -40.28
C ILE A 164 -28.32 21.96 -41.70
N SER A 165 -27.12 22.30 -42.18
CA SER A 165 -26.89 22.83 -43.52
C SER A 165 -27.22 21.83 -44.62
N LEU A 166 -26.86 20.58 -44.41
CA LEU A 166 -27.22 19.49 -45.32
C LEU A 166 -28.73 19.21 -45.31
N ALA A 167 -29.42 19.31 -44.14
CA ALA A 167 -30.87 19.19 -44.02
C ALA A 167 -31.60 20.32 -44.76
N ALA A 168 -31.07 21.55 -44.77
CA ALA A 168 -31.66 22.69 -45.49
C ALA A 168 -31.52 22.60 -47.01
N SER A 169 -30.54 21.84 -47.51
CA SER A 169 -30.30 21.67 -48.96
C SER A 169 -31.11 20.55 -49.61
N THR A 170 -31.73 19.68 -48.80
CA THR A 170 -32.53 18.53 -49.30
C THR A 170 -33.99 18.70 -48.99
N THR A 171 -34.80 18.75 -50.02
CA THR A 171 -36.28 18.87 -49.95
C THR A 171 -37.00 17.58 -49.58
N GLY A 172 -36.34 16.69 -48.79
CA GLY A 172 -36.88 15.38 -48.45
C GLY A 172 -37.34 15.28 -47.00
N LEU A 173 -38.64 15.17 -46.73
CA LEU A 173 -39.26 14.83 -45.44
C LEU A 173 -38.56 13.61 -44.78
N GLU A 174 -38.03 12.69 -45.59
CA GLU A 174 -37.33 11.48 -45.11
C GLU A 174 -36.03 11.80 -44.35
N ARG A 175 -35.24 12.78 -44.79
CA ARG A 175 -33.98 13.14 -44.15
C ARG A 175 -34.22 13.86 -42.85
N GLU A 176 -35.17 14.76 -42.78
CA GLU A 176 -35.52 15.48 -41.55
C GLU A 176 -35.98 14.49 -40.47
N GLU A 177 -36.77 13.51 -40.85
CA GLU A 177 -37.21 12.44 -39.95
C GLU A 177 -36.06 11.56 -39.46
N LEU A 178 -35.12 11.17 -40.32
CA LEU A 178 -33.93 10.40 -39.94
C LEU A 178 -33.00 11.18 -39.01
N LEU A 179 -32.88 12.50 -39.22
CA LEU A 179 -32.08 13.37 -38.32
C LEU A 179 -32.72 13.47 -36.94
N ARG A 180 -34.06 13.60 -36.88
CA ARG A 180 -34.82 13.62 -35.64
C ARG A 180 -34.67 12.29 -34.89
N GLN A 181 -34.81 11.15 -35.57
CA GLN A 181 -34.59 9.81 -34.98
C GLN A 181 -33.19 9.65 -34.48
N LYS A 182 -32.19 10.11 -35.23
CA LYS A 182 -30.81 10.09 -34.82
C LYS A 182 -30.60 10.90 -33.55
N GLU A 183 -31.13 12.12 -33.47
CA GLU A 183 -30.99 12.95 -32.27
C GLU A 183 -31.66 12.32 -31.04
N GLU A 184 -32.83 11.67 -31.22
CA GLU A 184 -33.46 10.90 -30.13
C GLU A 184 -32.58 9.75 -29.66
N LEU A 185 -31.96 9.01 -30.58
CA LEU A 185 -31.05 7.93 -30.23
C LEU A 185 -29.74 8.43 -29.62
N ASP A 186 -29.17 9.52 -30.13
CA ASP A 186 -27.98 10.16 -29.55
C ASP A 186 -28.25 10.54 -28.07
N ASN A 187 -29.41 11.14 -27.78
CA ASN A 187 -29.82 11.50 -26.41
C ASN A 187 -29.95 10.25 -25.50
N ILE A 188 -30.48 9.15 -26.02
CA ILE A 188 -30.62 7.89 -25.27
C ILE A 188 -29.22 7.30 -25.01
N ILE A 189 -28.34 7.26 -26.00
CA ILE A 189 -27.00 6.74 -25.89
C ILE A 189 -26.15 7.60 -24.92
N GLU A 190 -26.14 8.92 -25.08
CA GLU A 190 -25.42 9.83 -24.19
C GLU A 190 -25.94 9.77 -22.73
N GLY A 191 -27.24 9.61 -22.54
CA GLY A 191 -27.87 9.41 -21.24
C GLY A 191 -27.62 8.02 -20.64
N GLY A 192 -27.27 7.05 -21.48
CA GLY A 192 -27.10 5.65 -21.09
C GLY A 192 -25.66 5.20 -20.97
N ILE A 193 -24.66 6.01 -21.37
CA ILE A 193 -23.23 5.76 -21.16
C ILE A 193 -22.69 6.82 -20.24
N LYS A 194 -22.03 6.39 -19.17
CA LYS A 194 -21.36 7.29 -18.20
C LYS A 194 -19.98 6.79 -17.88
N ALA A 195 -19.06 7.73 -17.68
CA ALA A 195 -17.68 7.48 -17.31
C ALA A 195 -17.31 8.19 -16.02
N GLU A 196 -16.45 7.55 -15.23
CA GLU A 196 -15.83 8.13 -14.05
C GLU A 196 -14.33 8.30 -14.28
N PHE A 197 -13.78 9.37 -13.71
CA PHE A 197 -12.41 9.79 -13.93
C PHE A 197 -11.64 9.89 -12.62
N ALA A 198 -10.31 9.72 -12.69
CA ALA A 198 -9.44 9.80 -11.52
C ALA A 198 -9.45 11.20 -10.90
N PRO A 199 -9.85 11.35 -9.62
CA PRO A 199 -9.92 12.64 -8.94
C PRO A 199 -8.52 13.19 -8.60
N PHE A 200 -7.52 12.34 -8.54
CA PHE A 200 -6.11 12.67 -8.34
C PHE A 200 -5.22 11.58 -8.98
N SER A 201 -3.92 11.86 -9.10
CA SER A 201 -2.96 10.86 -9.60
C SER A 201 -2.75 9.77 -8.56
N GLY A 202 -2.90 8.51 -8.94
CA GLY A 202 -2.85 7.40 -8.01
C GLY A 202 -2.81 6.05 -8.72
N VAL A 203 -3.17 5.02 -7.98
CA VAL A 203 -3.21 3.64 -8.43
C VAL A 203 -4.62 3.09 -8.25
N PRO A 204 -5.30 2.61 -9.31
CA PRO A 204 -6.58 1.93 -9.19
C PRO A 204 -6.42 0.57 -8.50
N VAL A 205 -7.28 0.30 -7.53
CA VAL A 205 -7.31 -0.95 -6.76
C VAL A 205 -8.75 -1.43 -6.68
N TYR A 206 -8.99 -2.70 -7.02
CA TYR A 206 -10.33 -3.29 -7.02
C TYR A 206 -10.69 -3.98 -5.70
N THR A 207 -9.82 -3.87 -4.70
CA THR A 207 -10.04 -4.43 -3.37
C THR A 207 -10.49 -3.33 -2.43
N LEU A 208 -11.65 -3.50 -1.81
CA LEU A 208 -12.25 -2.56 -0.86
C LEU A 208 -12.35 -3.21 0.51
N ASP A 209 -12.08 -2.43 1.56
CA ASP A 209 -12.06 -2.91 2.94
C ASP A 209 -13.08 -2.20 3.86
N GLY A 210 -13.71 -1.14 3.36
CA GLY A 210 -14.71 -0.35 4.08
C GLY A 210 -14.13 0.75 4.98
N TYR A 211 -12.82 0.90 5.00
CA TYR A 211 -12.12 1.95 5.75
C TYR A 211 -11.68 3.14 4.90
N GLU A 212 -11.98 3.14 3.59
CA GLU A 212 -11.50 4.11 2.63
C GLU A 212 -11.89 5.56 2.97
N GLU A 213 -13.10 5.75 3.51
CA GLU A 213 -13.61 7.06 3.91
C GLU A 213 -13.30 7.38 5.40
N LEU A 214 -13.04 6.35 6.23
CA LEU A 214 -12.81 6.51 7.67
C LEU A 214 -11.35 6.83 7.98
N LEU A 215 -10.41 6.17 7.30
CA LEU A 215 -8.98 6.32 7.53
C LEU A 215 -8.38 7.29 6.50
N HIS A 216 -8.55 8.58 6.75
CA HIS A 216 -8.07 9.65 5.88
C HIS A 216 -6.89 10.42 6.51
N PRO A 217 -5.90 10.88 5.72
CA PRO A 217 -4.75 11.66 6.24
C PRO A 217 -5.10 12.94 6.98
N GLU A 218 -6.32 13.45 6.84
CA GLU A 218 -6.80 14.62 7.57
C GLU A 218 -7.24 14.30 9.00
N ASN A 219 -7.55 13.03 9.29
CA ASN A 219 -8.12 12.58 10.57
C ASN A 219 -7.17 11.64 11.34
N LEU A 220 -5.85 11.77 11.14
CA LEU A 220 -4.86 10.88 11.76
C LEU A 220 -4.92 10.86 13.29
N GLU A 221 -5.32 11.97 13.92
CA GLU A 221 -5.44 12.10 15.37
C GLU A 221 -6.60 11.27 15.95
N GLU A 222 -7.60 10.96 15.14
CA GLU A 222 -8.77 10.18 15.54
C GLU A 222 -8.55 8.65 15.38
N VAL A 223 -7.45 8.25 14.74
CA VAL A 223 -7.14 6.85 14.49
C VAL A 223 -6.66 6.19 15.78
N VAL A 224 -7.44 5.23 16.26
CA VAL A 224 -7.08 4.38 17.40
C VAL A 224 -6.74 2.98 16.87
N PRO A 225 -5.44 2.59 16.84
CA PRO A 225 -5.01 1.34 16.20
C PRO A 225 -5.74 0.09 16.70
N SER A 226 -6.00 0.00 18.01
CA SER A 226 -6.72 -1.13 18.63
C SER A 226 -8.20 -1.25 18.19
N LYS A 227 -8.82 -0.16 17.73
CA LYS A 227 -10.22 -0.12 17.27
C LYS A 227 -10.36 -0.40 15.77
N VAL A 228 -9.27 -0.39 15.02
CA VAL A 228 -9.27 -0.74 13.60
C VAL A 228 -9.15 -2.26 13.48
N ALA A 229 -10.28 -2.93 13.28
CA ALA A 229 -10.30 -4.38 13.09
C ALA A 229 -9.54 -4.77 11.81
N PRO A 230 -8.92 -5.97 11.77
CA PRO A 230 -8.34 -6.49 10.54
C PRO A 230 -9.37 -6.48 9.41
N ALA A 231 -9.09 -5.71 8.37
CA ALA A 231 -10.01 -5.51 7.27
C ALA A 231 -10.19 -6.82 6.47
N LYS A 232 -11.44 -7.22 6.25
CA LYS A 232 -11.76 -8.27 5.29
C LYS A 232 -11.87 -7.61 3.91
N ALA A 233 -10.74 -7.38 3.30
CA ALA A 233 -10.66 -6.84 1.95
C ALA A 233 -11.44 -7.76 0.98
N LYS A 234 -12.36 -7.17 0.21
CA LYS A 234 -13.16 -7.87 -0.80
C LYS A 234 -12.78 -7.36 -2.18
N LYS A 235 -12.42 -8.28 -3.07
CA LYS A 235 -12.25 -7.96 -4.47
C LYS A 235 -13.63 -7.76 -5.10
N VAL A 236 -13.80 -6.65 -5.82
CA VAL A 236 -15.04 -6.32 -6.52
C VAL A 236 -15.15 -7.19 -7.78
N ASP A 237 -16.29 -7.82 -7.96
CA ASP A 237 -16.60 -8.55 -9.21
C ASP A 237 -17.11 -7.55 -10.26
N LEU A 238 -16.39 -7.49 -11.39
CA LEU A 238 -16.70 -6.59 -12.51
C LEU A 238 -17.48 -7.29 -13.63
N THR A 239 -17.78 -8.58 -13.50
CA THR A 239 -18.37 -9.39 -14.59
C THR A 239 -19.89 -9.31 -14.69
N GLY A 240 -20.56 -8.76 -13.66
CA GLY A 240 -22.01 -8.65 -13.58
C GLY A 240 -22.56 -7.26 -13.87
N GLU A 241 -23.87 -7.12 -13.75
CA GLU A 241 -24.54 -5.83 -13.67
C GLU A 241 -24.28 -5.22 -12.30
N LEU A 242 -23.98 -3.92 -12.30
CA LEU A 242 -23.77 -3.13 -11.09
C LEU A 242 -24.94 -2.17 -10.89
N GLU A 243 -25.26 -1.91 -9.64
CA GLU A 243 -26.25 -0.90 -9.28
C GLU A 243 -25.61 0.49 -9.18
N ALA A 244 -26.36 1.54 -9.56
CA ALA A 244 -25.90 2.91 -9.38
C ALA A 244 -25.53 3.19 -7.91
N GLY A 245 -24.36 3.81 -7.68
CA GLY A 245 -23.83 4.08 -6.35
C GLY A 245 -23.05 2.92 -5.71
N GLN A 246 -23.06 1.75 -6.31
CA GLN A 246 -22.26 0.60 -5.82
C GLN A 246 -20.77 0.91 -5.95
N PRO A 247 -19.95 0.71 -4.89
CA PRO A 247 -18.50 0.85 -4.96
C PRO A 247 -17.88 -0.16 -5.94
N VAL A 248 -17.02 0.31 -6.85
CA VAL A 248 -16.41 -0.49 -7.91
C VAL A 248 -14.92 -0.65 -7.71
N MET A 249 -14.24 0.42 -7.38
CA MET A 249 -12.79 0.45 -7.13
C MET A 249 -12.46 1.62 -6.22
N LYS A 250 -11.23 1.66 -5.76
CA LYS A 250 -10.65 2.86 -5.16
C LYS A 250 -9.43 3.34 -5.94
N VAL A 251 -9.16 4.64 -5.89
CA VAL A 251 -7.89 5.21 -6.33
C VAL A 251 -7.09 5.54 -5.09
N VAL A 252 -5.86 5.01 -5.01
CA VAL A 252 -4.95 5.21 -3.89
C VAL A 252 -3.83 6.16 -4.31
N ALA A 253 -3.64 7.25 -3.57
CA ALA A 253 -2.49 8.12 -3.76
C ALA A 253 -1.21 7.37 -3.36
N ASN A 254 -0.22 7.34 -4.25
CA ASN A 254 0.96 6.49 -4.11
C ASN A 254 2.24 7.24 -3.74
N HIS A 255 2.14 8.51 -3.37
CA HIS A 255 3.30 9.36 -3.08
C HIS A 255 3.54 9.56 -1.57
N GLU A 256 2.53 9.28 -0.74
CA GLU A 256 2.59 9.48 0.70
C GLU A 256 1.58 8.58 1.40
N TRP A 257 2.00 8.00 2.50
CA TRP A 257 1.17 7.20 3.37
C TRP A 257 1.63 7.33 4.82
N TYR A 258 0.80 6.93 5.74
CA TYR A 258 1.05 7.03 7.17
C TYR A 258 0.90 5.67 7.84
N ALA A 259 1.77 5.39 8.81
CA ALA A 259 1.60 4.30 9.75
C ALA A 259 1.25 4.88 11.11
N VAL A 260 0.11 4.48 11.66
CA VAL A 260 -0.33 4.86 13.00
C VAL A 260 -0.12 3.68 13.92
N CYS A 261 0.79 3.81 14.87
CA CYS A 261 1.29 2.71 15.69
C CYS A 261 1.14 3.01 17.18
N SER A 262 0.60 2.06 17.95
CA SER A 262 0.71 2.08 19.41
C SER A 262 2.09 1.55 19.80
N LEU A 263 2.81 2.28 20.66
CA LEU A 263 4.16 1.94 21.13
C LEU A 263 4.23 2.03 22.64
N SER A 264 5.22 1.35 23.23
CA SER A 264 5.47 1.47 24.67
C SER A 264 5.93 2.90 25.03
N GLU A 265 5.61 3.34 26.26
CA GLU A 265 5.99 4.68 26.73
C GLU A 265 7.49 4.93 26.61
N GLY A 266 8.32 3.99 27.10
CA GLY A 266 9.78 4.13 27.06
C GLY A 266 10.36 4.18 25.65
N PHE A 267 9.76 3.48 24.69
CA PHE A 267 10.20 3.57 23.30
C PHE A 267 9.71 4.87 22.63
N ALA A 268 8.46 5.28 22.89
CA ALA A 268 7.87 6.49 22.33
C ALA A 268 8.48 7.78 22.90
N GLU A 269 9.01 7.75 24.15
CA GLU A 269 9.65 8.90 24.79
C GLU A 269 10.85 9.42 24.00
N GLY A 270 11.61 8.52 23.37
CA GLY A 270 12.74 8.88 22.51
C GLY A 270 12.38 9.30 21.08
N LEU A 271 11.08 9.41 20.74
CA LEU A 271 10.61 9.78 19.41
C LEU A 271 9.99 11.19 19.44
N GLY A 272 10.72 12.17 18.95
CA GLY A 272 10.21 13.53 18.75
C GLY A 272 9.70 13.77 17.33
N LYS A 273 8.83 14.76 17.15
CA LYS A 273 8.35 15.20 15.84
C LYS A 273 9.53 15.56 14.92
N GLY A 274 9.55 14.99 13.70
CA GLY A 274 10.65 15.13 12.77
C GLY A 274 11.76 14.08 12.91
N SER A 275 11.73 13.22 13.95
CA SER A 275 12.68 12.12 14.09
C SER A 275 12.56 11.15 12.93
N VAL A 276 13.71 10.69 12.40
CA VAL A 276 13.77 9.70 11.33
C VAL A 276 13.84 8.32 11.94
N VAL A 277 12.99 7.41 11.47
CA VAL A 277 12.97 6.00 11.82
C VAL A 277 12.95 5.14 10.56
N TYR A 278 13.16 3.85 10.73
CA TYR A 278 12.93 2.86 9.68
C TYR A 278 11.82 1.92 10.11
N LEU A 279 10.84 1.75 9.24
CA LEU A 279 9.75 0.78 9.42
C LEU A 279 10.14 -0.49 8.66
N GLU A 280 10.44 -1.55 9.38
CA GLU A 280 10.71 -2.87 8.79
C GLU A 280 9.39 -3.63 8.73
N VAL A 281 8.87 -3.79 7.52
CA VAL A 281 7.63 -4.53 7.22
C VAL A 281 8.01 -5.92 6.78
N SER A 282 7.49 -6.93 7.47
CA SER A 282 7.78 -8.34 7.20
C SER A 282 6.59 -8.97 6.49
N GLU A 283 6.77 -9.30 5.21
CA GLU A 283 5.89 -10.15 4.43
C GLU A 283 6.71 -11.37 3.94
N GLU A 284 6.82 -11.62 2.63
CA GLU A 284 7.71 -12.64 2.08
C GLU A 284 9.20 -12.26 2.23
N GLN A 285 9.48 -10.96 2.20
CA GLN A 285 10.81 -10.36 2.44
C GLN A 285 10.65 -9.15 3.34
N THR A 286 11.65 -8.87 4.17
CA THR A 286 11.65 -7.67 5.01
C THR A 286 11.97 -6.43 4.17
N HIS A 287 11.02 -5.52 4.09
CA HIS A 287 11.18 -4.22 3.46
C HIS A 287 11.43 -3.15 4.52
N SER A 288 12.54 -2.44 4.39
CA SER A 288 12.88 -1.32 5.28
C SER A 288 12.50 0.00 4.60
N VAL A 289 11.51 0.68 5.16
CA VAL A 289 10.98 1.95 4.64
C VAL A 289 11.42 3.08 5.56
N ARG A 290 11.99 4.14 4.99
CA ARG A 290 12.34 5.34 5.74
C ARG A 290 11.07 6.13 6.06
N ALA A 291 10.87 6.44 7.34
CA ALA A 291 9.72 7.22 7.81
C ALA A 291 10.15 8.36 8.74
N VAL A 292 9.29 9.35 8.88
CA VAL A 292 9.50 10.50 9.76
C VAL A 292 8.34 10.56 10.75
N VAL A 293 8.64 10.77 12.02
CA VAL A 293 7.62 11.02 13.05
C VAL A 293 6.89 12.32 12.72
N ARG A 294 5.63 12.22 12.33
CA ARG A 294 4.75 13.36 12.05
C ARG A 294 4.15 13.93 13.32
N ASP A 295 3.61 13.01 14.16
CA ASP A 295 3.00 13.42 15.43
C ASP A 295 3.08 12.29 16.47
N LYS A 296 2.89 12.67 17.74
CA LYS A 296 2.75 11.77 18.87
C LYS A 296 1.51 12.17 19.64
N ILE A 297 0.59 11.24 19.82
CA ILE A 297 -0.74 11.44 20.39
C ILE A 297 -0.85 10.56 21.64
N GLU A 298 -1.20 11.15 22.77
CA GLU A 298 -1.52 10.39 23.97
C GLU A 298 -2.97 9.93 23.91
N GLN A 299 -3.19 8.61 23.95
CA GLN A 299 -4.52 7.99 23.97
C GLN A 299 -4.71 7.20 25.26
N GLU A 300 -5.93 6.76 25.54
CA GLU A 300 -6.25 6.01 26.77
C GLU A 300 -5.43 4.71 26.93
N GLU A 301 -5.05 4.09 25.84
CA GLU A 301 -4.28 2.82 25.80
C GLU A 301 -2.76 3.04 25.72
N GLY A 302 -2.30 4.29 25.78
CA GLY A 302 -0.89 4.65 25.70
C GLY A 302 -0.55 5.53 24.49
N PRO A 303 0.74 5.81 24.27
CA PRO A 303 1.17 6.70 23.20
C PRO A 303 1.00 6.06 21.82
N VAL A 304 0.41 6.83 20.94
CA VAL A 304 0.26 6.50 19.52
C VAL A 304 1.16 7.43 18.71
N VAL A 305 2.01 6.85 17.88
CA VAL A 305 2.94 7.61 17.03
C VAL A 305 2.51 7.49 15.58
N VAL A 306 2.45 8.63 14.92
CA VAL A 306 2.13 8.75 13.49
C VAL A 306 3.43 8.91 12.71
N PHE A 307 3.70 7.96 11.83
CA PHE A 307 4.84 7.97 10.94
C PHE A 307 4.39 8.33 9.52
N GLU A 308 5.07 9.28 8.89
CA GLU A 308 4.92 9.64 7.48
C GLU A 308 6.00 8.92 6.66
N ALA A 309 5.59 8.22 5.62
CA ALA A 309 6.48 7.52 4.69
C ALA A 309 6.11 7.81 3.23
N LYS A 310 7.12 7.76 2.34
CA LYS A 310 6.97 8.03 0.90
C LYS A 310 7.41 6.84 0.04
N ASP A 311 8.16 5.92 0.64
CA ASP A 311 8.63 4.74 -0.06
C ASP A 311 7.53 3.68 -0.12
N TYR A 312 7.51 2.94 -1.23
CA TYR A 312 6.57 1.86 -1.47
C TYR A 312 7.07 0.54 -0.87
N PHE A 313 6.15 -0.31 -0.44
CA PHE A 313 6.40 -1.72 -0.18
C PHE A 313 5.31 -2.60 -0.85
N PRO A 314 5.57 -3.86 -1.19
CA PRO A 314 4.56 -4.76 -1.76
C PRO A 314 3.32 -4.85 -0.89
N GLY A 315 2.14 -4.97 -1.52
CA GLY A 315 0.87 -5.04 -0.79
C GLY A 315 0.38 -3.71 -0.19
N LEU A 316 1.19 -2.62 -0.20
CA LEU A 316 0.83 -1.33 0.42
C LEU A 316 -0.60 -0.88 0.11
N TYR A 317 -1.04 -1.01 -1.14
CA TYR A 317 -2.35 -0.48 -1.57
C TYR A 317 -3.55 -1.28 -1.07
N GLU A 318 -3.34 -2.52 -0.64
CA GLU A 318 -4.35 -3.41 -0.10
C GLU A 318 -4.24 -3.56 1.42
N ALA A 319 -3.04 -3.35 1.96
CA ALA A 319 -2.77 -3.52 3.39
C ALA A 319 -3.48 -2.46 4.23
N ARG A 320 -4.02 -2.86 5.38
CA ARG A 320 -4.59 -1.97 6.37
C ARG A 320 -3.90 -2.11 7.72
N ASN A 321 -3.89 -3.29 8.29
CA ASN A 321 -3.13 -3.61 9.51
C ASN A 321 -1.89 -4.38 9.11
N VAL A 322 -0.72 -3.87 9.43
CA VAL A 322 0.57 -4.43 9.02
C VAL A 322 1.46 -4.63 10.24
N GLU A 323 1.96 -5.85 10.39
CA GLU A 323 3.00 -6.13 11.36
C GLU A 323 4.30 -5.45 10.92
N MET A 324 4.84 -4.61 11.77
CA MET A 324 6.06 -3.87 11.47
C MET A 324 6.93 -3.71 12.71
N THR A 325 8.22 -3.56 12.47
CA THR A 325 9.20 -3.20 13.50
C THR A 325 9.67 -1.78 13.27
N VAL A 326 9.44 -0.92 14.26
CA VAL A 326 9.92 0.46 14.25
C VAL A 326 11.35 0.47 14.75
N VAL A 327 12.30 0.88 13.91
CA VAL A 327 13.73 0.95 14.24
C VAL A 327 14.13 2.42 14.36
N LYS A 328 14.45 2.88 15.58
CA LYS A 328 14.88 4.25 15.82
C LYS A 328 16.40 4.46 15.81
N GLY A 329 17.16 3.38 15.94
CA GLY A 329 18.62 3.44 15.87
C GLY A 329 19.23 2.08 15.49
N LYS A 330 20.30 2.16 14.72
CA LYS A 330 21.14 1.02 14.41
C LYS A 330 22.57 1.38 14.74
N TYR A 331 23.19 0.60 15.62
CA TYR A 331 24.56 0.79 16.08
C TYR A 331 25.39 -0.39 15.65
N SER A 332 26.46 -0.13 14.92
CA SER A 332 27.41 -1.14 14.48
C SER A 332 28.69 -1.07 15.31
N GLY A 333 29.12 -2.18 15.86
CA GLY A 333 30.31 -2.20 16.70
C GLY A 333 30.64 -3.56 17.26
N LEU A 334 31.52 -3.58 18.25
CA LEU A 334 31.81 -4.78 19.01
C LEU A 334 30.64 -5.09 19.94
N VAL A 335 30.05 -6.26 19.79
CA VAL A 335 28.91 -6.72 20.60
C VAL A 335 29.35 -7.77 21.60
N VAL A 336 28.75 -7.72 22.78
CA VAL A 336 28.94 -8.66 23.87
C VAL A 336 27.59 -9.22 24.32
N PRO A 337 27.56 -10.49 24.81
CA PRO A 337 26.34 -11.04 25.40
C PRO A 337 25.88 -10.22 26.60
N LEU A 338 24.58 -10.08 26.80
CA LEU A 338 24.00 -9.40 27.97
C LEU A 338 24.45 -10.05 29.29
N SER A 339 24.65 -11.37 29.29
CA SER A 339 25.17 -12.12 30.45
C SER A 339 26.60 -11.74 30.90
N ALA A 340 27.35 -11.07 30.00
CA ALA A 340 28.70 -10.60 30.30
C ALA A 340 28.71 -9.15 30.87
N ILE A 341 27.56 -8.50 30.94
CA ILE A 341 27.45 -7.10 31.39
C ILE A 341 27.11 -7.05 32.88
N THR A 342 27.87 -6.25 33.62
CA THR A 342 27.63 -5.98 35.03
C THR A 342 27.30 -4.50 35.22
N GLU A 343 26.24 -4.20 35.96
CA GLU A 343 25.92 -2.84 36.38
C GLU A 343 26.64 -2.51 37.69
N LYS A 344 27.37 -1.40 37.69
CA LYS A 344 28.04 -0.87 38.88
C LYS A 344 28.01 0.66 38.87
N ASP A 345 27.51 1.24 39.92
CA ASP A 345 27.39 2.71 40.13
C ASP A 345 26.61 3.41 38.98
N GLY A 346 25.62 2.72 38.38
CA GLY A 346 24.84 3.24 37.24
C GLY A 346 25.58 3.19 35.90
N GLU A 347 26.71 2.52 35.84
CA GLU A 347 27.46 2.26 34.60
C GLU A 347 27.42 0.78 34.23
N TYR A 348 27.31 0.49 32.95
CA TYR A 348 27.37 -0.85 32.41
C TYR A 348 28.80 -1.18 32.00
N LEU A 349 29.34 -2.25 32.58
CA LEU A 349 30.72 -2.66 32.45
C LEU A 349 30.82 -4.11 31.94
N VAL A 350 31.86 -4.40 31.16
CA VAL A 350 32.22 -5.75 30.75
C VAL A 350 33.67 -6.02 31.12
N GLU A 351 33.93 -7.22 31.61
CA GLU A 351 35.30 -7.70 31.83
C GLU A 351 35.81 -8.35 30.55
N VAL A 352 36.92 -7.82 30.01
CA VAL A 352 37.54 -8.31 28.77
C VAL A 352 38.86 -8.97 29.14
N LEU A 353 39.02 -10.24 28.76
CA LEU A 353 40.30 -10.93 28.88
C LEU A 353 41.16 -10.56 27.67
N ASP A 354 42.25 -9.83 27.90
CA ASP A 354 43.21 -9.44 26.87
C ASP A 354 44.58 -10.11 27.24
N ALA A 355 44.92 -11.17 26.49
CA ALA A 355 46.03 -12.10 26.80
C ALA A 355 45.81 -12.68 28.22
N ASP A 356 46.63 -12.30 29.19
CA ASP A 356 46.56 -12.79 30.58
C ASP A 356 46.03 -11.72 31.57
N LYS A 357 45.45 -10.64 31.08
CA LYS A 357 44.96 -9.55 31.92
C LYS A 357 43.45 -9.32 31.70
N THR A 358 42.72 -9.20 32.80
CA THR A 358 41.34 -8.76 32.79
C THR A 358 41.28 -7.24 32.81
N ILE A 359 40.62 -6.65 31.82
CA ILE A 359 40.42 -5.22 31.68
C ILE A 359 38.91 -4.93 31.72
N THR A 360 38.51 -4.00 32.58
CA THR A 360 37.09 -3.52 32.62
C THR A 360 36.87 -2.43 31.57
N LYS A 361 35.87 -2.59 30.74
CA LYS A 361 35.45 -1.60 29.72
C LYS A 361 34.03 -1.21 29.92
N LYS A 362 33.71 0.09 29.66
CA LYS A 362 32.37 0.60 29.68
C LYS A 362 31.62 0.19 28.42
N VAL A 363 30.35 -0.18 28.55
CA VAL A 363 29.46 -0.63 27.49
C VAL A 363 28.31 0.38 27.36
N LEU A 364 27.88 0.65 26.15
CA LEU A 364 26.63 1.33 25.86
C LEU A 364 25.54 0.27 25.67
N LEU A 365 24.46 0.40 26.43
CA LEU A 365 23.24 -0.41 26.31
C LEU A 365 22.17 0.34 25.54
#